data_0d6892dc4380372eb82798be54e20b2a
#
_entry.id   0d6892dc4380372eb82798be54e20b2a
#
_cell.length_a   1.000
_cell.length_b   1.000
_cell.length_c   1.000
_cell.angle_alpha   90.00
_cell.angle_beta   90.00
_cell.angle_gamma   90.00
#
_symmetry.space_group_name_H-M   'P 1'
#
loop_
_entity.id
_entity.type
_entity.pdbx_description
1 polymer ?
#
loop_
_entity_poly.entity_id
_entity_poly.type
_entity_poly.pdbx_seq_one_letter_code
_entity_poly.pdbx_strand_id
1 'polypeptide(L)'
;FFKQKTAYEICVCDWSSDVCSSDLALKKMEKLYRAGIEMNGQVVLCAGLNDGEELDRTIRDLGRFCPVMQSMSVVPVGLTKYRDGLYPLRPIEKEDAERAIDQIERWQKIFYEKYGFHFVHASDEFYVLAGRTLPEEERYDGYIQLENGVGMLRLLIEEVTEAYKNAKGDLRQREISIATGKLPYPFLRELTDLICEKFPNIRVHMYPVTNYFFGEKITVSGLITGQDLIGQLAGQPLGQELLLPVNMFRSGENVFLDDLTLEDAQRALQVPVNIVKSSGQDFFNAVVGEEKDGEETSWQCYEIR
;
A
#
# COMPACT_ATOMS: atom_id res chain seq x y z
N PHE A 1 2.77 2.19 13.15
CA PHE A 1 1.94 2.74 14.25
C PHE A 1 0.50 2.67 13.80
N PHE A 2 -0.27 1.77 14.39
CA PHE A 2 -1.66 1.52 14.04
C PHE A 2 -2.56 2.40 14.89
N LYS A 3 -3.48 3.09 14.24
CA LYS A 3 -4.52 3.83 14.96
C LYS A 3 -5.50 2.82 15.54
N GLN A 4 -5.56 2.76 16.86
CA GLN A 4 -6.54 1.98 17.59
C GLN A 4 -7.96 2.42 17.21
N LYS A 5 -8.66 1.59 16.45
CA LYS A 5 -10.11 1.48 16.53
C LYS A 5 -10.44 0.00 16.73
N THR A 6 -10.73 -0.36 17.95
CA THR A 6 -11.44 -1.59 18.40
C THR A 6 -11.21 -2.87 17.59
N ALA A 7 -10.00 -3.10 17.09
CA ALA A 7 -9.56 -4.37 16.55
C ALA A 7 -8.48 -4.93 17.48
N TYR A 8 -8.69 -6.10 18.04
CA TYR A 8 -7.63 -6.82 18.73
C TYR A 8 -6.71 -7.39 17.66
N GLU A 9 -5.50 -6.86 17.52
CA GLU A 9 -4.46 -7.51 16.74
C GLU A 9 -4.08 -8.83 17.40
N ILE A 10 -4.40 -9.92 16.71
CA ILE A 10 -3.92 -11.25 17.08
C ILE A 10 -2.72 -11.52 16.18
N CYS A 11 -1.52 -11.18 16.65
CA CYS A 11 -0.28 -11.61 16.01
C CYS A 11 -0.18 -13.14 16.06
N VAL A 12 -0.24 -13.79 14.92
CA VAL A 12 -0.15 -15.26 14.79
C VAL A 12 1.30 -15.74 14.72
N CYS A 13 2.27 -14.85 14.64
CA CYS A 13 3.70 -15.19 14.54
C CYS A 13 4.53 -14.49 15.61
N ASP A 14 4.54 -14.99 16.84
CA ASP A 14 5.64 -14.74 17.76
C ASP A 14 6.61 -15.93 17.69
N TRP A 15 7.71 -15.77 16.96
CA TRP A 15 8.76 -16.78 16.80
C TRP A 15 9.64 -16.93 18.04
N SER A 16 9.36 -16.19 19.11
CA SER A 16 10.20 -16.15 20.32
C SER A 16 9.75 -17.06 21.44
N SER A 17 8.61 -17.74 21.31
CA SER A 17 8.12 -18.64 22.35
C SER A 17 7.80 -20.05 21.81
N ASP A 18 8.43 -21.05 22.40
CA ASP A 18 8.30 -22.49 22.13
C ASP A 18 6.89 -23.07 22.42
N VAL A 19 5.88 -22.26 22.58
CA VAL A 19 4.52 -22.72 22.87
C VAL A 19 3.62 -22.32 21.73
N CYS A 20 3.14 -23.30 20.99
CA CYS A 20 2.09 -23.25 19.97
C CYS A 20 1.15 -22.05 20.06
N SER A 21 1.61 -20.90 19.58
CA SER A 21 0.78 -19.69 19.48
C SER A 21 -0.38 -19.89 18.50
N SER A 22 -0.22 -20.76 17.50
CA SER A 22 -1.27 -21.09 16.53
C SER A 22 -2.53 -21.66 17.16
N ASP A 23 -2.41 -22.61 18.08
CA ASP A 23 -3.59 -23.19 18.76
C ASP A 23 -4.29 -22.16 19.66
N LEU A 24 -3.52 -21.26 20.28
CA LEU A 24 -4.08 -20.19 21.09
C LEU A 24 -4.76 -19.13 20.22
N ALA A 25 -4.17 -18.80 19.08
CA ALA A 25 -4.75 -17.87 18.11
C ALA A 25 -6.09 -18.39 17.57
N LEU A 26 -6.13 -19.64 17.10
CA LEU A 26 -7.37 -20.25 16.61
C LEU A 26 -8.45 -20.34 17.70
N LYS A 27 -8.09 -20.63 18.97
CA LYS A 27 -9.04 -20.60 20.09
C LYS A 27 -9.60 -19.20 20.37
N LYS A 28 -8.79 -18.16 20.24
CA LYS A 28 -9.26 -16.76 20.35
C LYS A 28 -10.20 -16.41 19.20
N MET A 29 -9.84 -16.75 17.97
CA MET A 29 -10.68 -16.55 16.79
C MET A 29 -12.03 -17.27 16.91
N GLU A 30 -12.04 -18.51 17.41
CA GLU A 30 -13.28 -19.25 17.70
C GLU A 30 -14.20 -18.50 18.67
N LYS A 31 -13.65 -17.85 19.69
CA LYS A 31 -14.44 -17.03 20.62
C LYS A 31 -15.02 -15.79 19.95
N LEU A 32 -14.23 -15.09 19.10
CA LEU A 32 -14.68 -13.93 18.35
C LEU A 32 -15.77 -14.33 17.34
N TYR A 33 -15.56 -15.43 16.62
CA TYR A 33 -16.54 -16.02 15.71
C TYR A 33 -17.87 -16.31 16.40
N ARG A 34 -17.85 -17.00 17.55
CA ARG A 34 -19.08 -17.29 18.33
C ARG A 34 -19.77 -16.04 18.86
N ALA A 35 -19.01 -14.98 19.09
CA ALA A 35 -19.54 -13.68 19.50
C ALA A 35 -20.06 -12.83 18.32
N GLY A 36 -19.91 -13.30 17.08
CA GLY A 36 -20.32 -12.57 15.87
C GLY A 36 -19.46 -11.32 15.60
N ILE A 37 -18.23 -11.28 16.12
CA ILE A 37 -17.32 -10.16 15.91
C ILE A 37 -16.62 -10.35 14.59
N GLU A 38 -16.81 -9.40 13.68
CA GLU A 38 -16.18 -9.37 12.35
C GLU A 38 -14.66 -9.34 12.47
N MET A 39 -14.00 -10.10 11.58
CA MET A 39 -12.55 -10.26 11.58
C MET A 39 -11.99 -10.05 10.17
N ASN A 40 -10.82 -9.41 10.11
CA ASN A 40 -9.97 -9.39 8.92
C ASN A 40 -8.61 -9.99 9.29
N GLY A 41 -8.05 -10.81 8.40
CA GLY A 41 -6.77 -11.48 8.61
C GLY A 41 -5.67 -10.89 7.75
N GLN A 42 -4.43 -11.02 8.22
CA GLN A 42 -3.24 -10.73 7.43
C GLN A 42 -2.21 -11.84 7.61
N VAL A 43 -1.64 -12.30 6.52
CA VAL A 43 -0.52 -13.24 6.47
C VAL A 43 0.69 -12.55 5.87
N VAL A 44 1.77 -12.45 6.63
CA VAL A 44 3.07 -12.06 6.09
C VAL A 44 3.74 -13.31 5.53
N LEU A 45 3.84 -13.40 4.21
CA LEU A 45 4.41 -14.55 3.51
C LEU A 45 5.94 -14.51 3.55
N CYS A 46 6.52 -15.57 4.09
CA CYS A 46 7.96 -15.80 4.15
C CYS A 46 8.29 -17.03 3.29
N ALA A 47 8.96 -16.80 2.17
CA ALA A 47 9.27 -17.88 1.21
C ALA A 47 10.05 -19.03 1.85
N GLY A 48 9.57 -20.25 1.62
CA GLY A 48 10.12 -21.49 2.16
C GLY A 48 9.77 -21.77 3.62
N LEU A 49 8.91 -20.97 4.25
CA LEU A 49 8.46 -21.17 5.63
C LEU A 49 6.95 -21.37 5.76
N ASN A 50 6.17 -20.42 5.27
CA ASN A 50 4.72 -20.46 5.38
C ASN A 50 4.00 -20.28 4.03
N ASP A 51 4.72 -20.50 2.94
CA ASP A 51 4.19 -20.61 1.58
C ASP A 51 3.73 -22.04 1.24
N GLY A 52 3.25 -22.26 0.03
CA GLY A 52 2.82 -23.57 -0.45
C GLY A 52 1.77 -24.23 0.43
N GLU A 53 2.03 -25.46 0.90
CA GLU A 53 1.08 -26.26 1.70
C GLU A 53 0.70 -25.57 3.01
N GLU A 54 1.61 -24.82 3.63
CA GLU A 54 1.34 -24.07 4.86
C GLU A 54 0.39 -22.90 4.62
N LEU A 55 0.51 -22.21 3.50
CA LEU A 55 -0.44 -21.18 3.10
C LEU A 55 -1.82 -21.80 2.81
N ASP A 56 -1.88 -22.95 2.11
CA ASP A 56 -3.13 -23.68 1.85
C ASP A 56 -3.82 -24.09 3.17
N ARG A 57 -3.03 -24.55 4.16
CA ARG A 57 -3.53 -24.89 5.49
C ARG A 57 -4.09 -23.66 6.18
N THR A 58 -3.35 -22.56 6.16
CA THR A 58 -3.76 -21.29 6.78
C THR A 58 -5.07 -20.77 6.18
N ILE A 59 -5.17 -20.71 4.86
CA ILE A 59 -6.38 -20.25 4.15
C ILE A 59 -7.57 -21.14 4.50
N ARG A 60 -7.38 -22.45 4.52
CA ARG A 60 -8.43 -23.42 4.87
C ARG A 60 -8.91 -23.26 6.30
N ASP A 61 -7.96 -23.11 7.24
CA ASP A 61 -8.27 -23.00 8.66
C ASP A 61 -8.98 -21.69 9.02
N LEU A 62 -8.54 -20.58 8.40
CA LEU A 62 -9.19 -19.28 8.58
C LEU A 62 -10.54 -19.20 7.86
N GLY A 63 -10.65 -19.80 6.69
CA GLY A 63 -11.88 -19.85 5.91
C GLY A 63 -13.04 -20.59 6.60
N ARG A 64 -12.77 -21.34 7.68
CA ARG A 64 -13.84 -21.94 8.51
C ARG A 64 -14.65 -20.90 9.28
N PHE A 65 -14.11 -19.71 9.46
CA PHE A 65 -14.75 -18.60 10.16
C PHE A 65 -15.55 -17.67 9.23
N CYS A 66 -15.58 -17.95 7.92
CA CYS A 66 -16.41 -17.20 6.99
C CYS A 66 -17.91 -17.45 7.28
N PRO A 67 -18.79 -16.43 7.12
CA PRO A 67 -18.51 -15.07 6.65
C PRO A 67 -18.12 -14.06 7.73
N VAL A 68 -18.03 -14.45 9.01
CA VAL A 68 -17.65 -13.54 10.11
C VAL A 68 -16.21 -13.07 9.95
N MET A 69 -15.33 -13.92 9.43
CA MET A 69 -14.06 -13.53 8.88
C MET A 69 -14.27 -13.07 7.45
N GLN A 70 -14.24 -11.74 7.23
CA GLN A 70 -14.64 -11.11 5.98
C GLN A 70 -13.58 -11.23 4.90
N SER A 71 -12.31 -11.11 5.30
CA SER A 71 -11.21 -11.14 4.34
C SER A 71 -9.89 -11.55 4.98
N MET A 72 -8.95 -11.94 4.11
CA MET A 72 -7.58 -12.22 4.48
C MET A 72 -6.63 -11.65 3.42
N SER A 73 -5.71 -10.77 3.82
CA SER A 73 -4.63 -10.32 2.96
C SER A 73 -3.39 -11.20 3.10
N VAL A 74 -2.68 -11.42 2.01
CA VAL A 74 -1.35 -12.03 1.98
C VAL A 74 -0.39 -10.99 1.45
N VAL A 75 0.62 -10.64 2.27
CA VAL A 75 1.62 -9.62 1.93
C VAL A 75 3.02 -10.24 1.96
N PRO A 76 3.95 -9.81 1.11
CA PRO A 76 5.32 -10.32 1.17
C PRO A 76 6.03 -9.80 2.42
N VAL A 77 6.96 -10.59 2.96
CA VAL A 77 7.80 -10.14 4.07
C VAL A 77 8.70 -9.00 3.64
N GLY A 78 8.62 -7.88 4.35
CA GLY A 78 9.54 -6.75 4.19
C GLY A 78 10.86 -6.99 4.95
N LEU A 79 11.97 -7.07 4.21
CA LEU A 79 13.29 -7.33 4.80
C LEU A 79 14.11 -6.04 4.86
N THR A 80 14.18 -5.46 6.06
CA THR A 80 15.06 -4.31 6.32
C THR A 80 16.52 -4.75 6.51
N LYS A 81 17.46 -3.81 6.43
CA LYS A 81 18.87 -4.07 6.71
C LYS A 81 19.18 -4.32 8.21
N TYR A 82 18.23 -4.02 9.11
CA TYR A 82 18.38 -4.15 10.56
C TYR A 82 17.96 -5.55 11.05
N ARG A 83 18.63 -6.59 10.55
CA ARG A 83 18.25 -7.99 10.84
C ARG A 83 19.37 -8.81 11.49
N ASP A 84 20.37 -8.16 12.04
CA ASP A 84 21.47 -8.85 12.71
C ASP A 84 20.95 -9.66 13.91
N GLY A 85 21.32 -10.94 13.96
CA GLY A 85 20.87 -11.87 15.01
C GLY A 85 19.43 -12.41 14.87
N LEU A 86 18.68 -11.98 13.85
CA LEU A 86 17.35 -12.52 13.56
C LEU A 86 17.42 -13.75 12.63
N TYR A 87 16.34 -14.55 12.64
CA TYR A 87 16.21 -15.70 11.74
C TYR A 87 16.44 -15.28 10.27
N PRO A 88 17.29 -16.01 9.53
CA PRO A 88 17.62 -15.67 8.15
C PRO A 88 16.44 -15.92 7.22
N LEU A 89 15.77 -14.83 6.81
CA LEU A 89 14.73 -14.86 5.77
C LEU A 89 15.33 -14.45 4.44
N ARG A 90 14.83 -15.04 3.36
CA ARG A 90 15.10 -14.54 2.02
C ARG A 90 13.94 -13.67 1.51
N PRO A 91 14.22 -12.72 0.61
CA PRO A 91 13.15 -11.94 -0.01
C PRO A 91 12.25 -12.85 -0.87
N ILE A 92 11.03 -12.35 -1.13
CA ILE A 92 10.15 -12.92 -2.14
C ILE A 92 10.73 -12.58 -3.52
N GLU A 93 10.98 -13.58 -4.32
CA GLU A 93 11.41 -13.43 -5.71
C GLU A 93 10.20 -13.57 -6.66
N LYS A 94 10.41 -13.29 -7.95
CA LYS A 94 9.35 -13.31 -8.97
C LYS A 94 8.57 -14.62 -8.98
N GLU A 95 9.28 -15.74 -8.98
CA GLU A 95 8.69 -17.09 -9.04
C GLU A 95 7.90 -17.43 -7.77
N ASP A 96 8.30 -16.90 -6.61
CA ASP A 96 7.54 -17.04 -5.36
C ASP A 96 6.22 -16.26 -5.45
N ALA A 97 6.29 -15.04 -5.97
CA ALA A 97 5.13 -14.18 -6.17
C ALA A 97 4.13 -14.80 -7.15
N GLU A 98 4.60 -15.33 -8.28
CA GLU A 98 3.77 -16.04 -9.25
C GLU A 98 3.04 -17.23 -8.63
N ARG A 99 3.76 -18.07 -7.85
CA ARG A 99 3.15 -19.21 -7.15
C ARG A 99 2.12 -18.79 -6.11
N ALA A 100 2.42 -17.74 -5.34
CA ALA A 100 1.51 -17.21 -4.34
C ALA A 100 0.21 -16.68 -4.98
N ILE A 101 0.32 -15.93 -6.08
CA ILE A 101 -0.85 -15.43 -6.83
C ILE A 101 -1.68 -16.60 -7.34
N ASP A 102 -1.07 -17.58 -8.03
CA ASP A 102 -1.79 -18.74 -8.56
C ASP A 102 -2.52 -19.52 -7.47
N GLN A 103 -1.90 -19.66 -6.30
CA GLN A 103 -2.47 -20.31 -5.14
C GLN A 103 -3.66 -19.54 -4.57
N ILE A 104 -3.49 -18.23 -4.38
CA ILE A 104 -4.55 -17.33 -3.87
C ILE A 104 -5.72 -17.29 -4.82
N GLU A 105 -5.50 -17.13 -6.13
CA GLU A 105 -6.56 -17.07 -7.13
C GLU A 105 -7.36 -18.38 -7.22
N ARG A 106 -6.70 -19.53 -7.01
CA ARG A 106 -7.40 -20.83 -6.90
C ARG A 106 -8.35 -20.84 -5.69
N TRP A 107 -7.92 -20.33 -4.53
CA TRP A 107 -8.76 -20.22 -3.34
C TRP A 107 -9.88 -19.20 -3.51
N GLN A 108 -9.62 -18.08 -4.15
CA GLN A 108 -10.66 -17.08 -4.46
C GLN A 108 -11.83 -17.68 -5.21
N LYS A 109 -11.59 -18.53 -6.21
CA LYS A 109 -12.65 -19.24 -6.94
C LYS A 109 -13.50 -20.12 -6.00
N ILE A 110 -12.84 -20.89 -5.12
CA ILE A 110 -13.52 -21.76 -4.16
C ILE A 110 -14.41 -20.94 -3.20
N PHE A 111 -13.89 -19.83 -2.67
CA PHE A 111 -14.66 -18.99 -1.76
C PHE A 111 -15.79 -18.25 -2.46
N TYR A 112 -15.54 -17.74 -3.66
CA TYR A 112 -16.55 -17.06 -4.44
C TYR A 112 -17.73 -18.00 -4.81
N GLU A 113 -17.46 -19.22 -5.23
CA GLU A 113 -18.47 -20.24 -5.48
C GLU A 113 -19.31 -20.58 -4.24
N LYS A 114 -18.68 -20.55 -3.06
CA LYS A 114 -19.34 -20.94 -1.81
C LYS A 114 -20.05 -19.81 -1.09
N TYR A 115 -19.46 -18.60 -1.11
CA TYR A 115 -19.90 -17.48 -0.27
C TYR A 115 -20.25 -16.22 -1.05
N GLY A 116 -19.87 -16.10 -2.33
CA GLY A 116 -20.10 -14.94 -3.17
C GLY A 116 -19.09 -13.80 -2.98
N PHE A 117 -17.94 -14.06 -2.32
CA PHE A 117 -16.83 -13.13 -2.17
C PHE A 117 -15.50 -13.88 -2.22
N HIS A 118 -14.39 -13.16 -2.50
CA HIS A 118 -13.09 -13.80 -2.79
C HIS A 118 -12.29 -14.19 -1.57
N PHE A 119 -12.58 -13.67 -0.39
CA PHE A 119 -12.00 -13.95 0.92
C PHE A 119 -10.50 -13.66 1.04
N VAL A 120 -9.64 -14.30 0.23
CA VAL A 120 -8.18 -14.16 0.32
C VAL A 120 -7.63 -13.36 -0.84
N HIS A 121 -6.76 -12.39 -0.54
CA HIS A 121 -6.22 -11.46 -1.53
C HIS A 121 -4.71 -11.35 -1.43
N ALA A 122 -4.03 -11.40 -2.57
CA ALA A 122 -2.62 -11.01 -2.65
C ALA A 122 -2.51 -9.49 -2.65
N SER A 123 -1.52 -8.93 -1.95
CA SER A 123 -1.22 -7.51 -2.05
C SER A 123 -0.73 -7.13 -3.44
N ASP A 124 -0.88 -5.85 -3.81
CA ASP A 124 -0.44 -5.31 -5.09
C ASP A 124 1.05 -5.58 -5.34
N GLU A 125 1.86 -5.60 -4.28
CA GLU A 125 3.29 -5.91 -4.36
C GLU A 125 3.58 -7.27 -4.99
N PHE A 126 2.77 -8.30 -4.74
CA PHE A 126 2.93 -9.60 -5.38
C PHE A 126 2.75 -9.51 -6.89
N TYR A 127 1.72 -8.79 -7.36
CA TYR A 127 1.48 -8.60 -8.80
C TYR A 127 2.62 -7.83 -9.47
N VAL A 128 3.14 -6.80 -8.80
CA VAL A 128 4.29 -6.02 -9.30
C VAL A 128 5.55 -6.89 -9.36
N LEU A 129 5.86 -7.65 -8.31
CA LEU A 129 7.01 -8.57 -8.28
C LEU A 129 6.91 -9.66 -9.35
N ALA A 130 5.72 -10.20 -9.57
CA ALA A 130 5.46 -11.21 -10.60
C ALA A 130 5.45 -10.62 -12.02
N GLY A 131 5.37 -9.29 -12.18
CA GLY A 131 5.16 -8.64 -13.47
C GLY A 131 3.80 -9.00 -14.09
N ARG A 132 2.78 -9.22 -13.26
CA ARG A 132 1.41 -9.51 -13.67
C ARG A 132 0.53 -8.28 -13.59
N THR A 133 -0.50 -8.24 -14.44
CA THR A 133 -1.55 -7.23 -14.38
C THR A 133 -2.32 -7.32 -13.06
N LEU A 134 -2.63 -6.17 -12.47
CA LEU A 134 -3.50 -6.09 -11.29
C LEU A 134 -4.89 -6.65 -11.62
N PRO A 135 -5.55 -7.33 -10.69
CA PRO A 135 -6.94 -7.75 -10.85
C PRO A 135 -7.88 -6.57 -11.15
N GLU A 136 -9.00 -6.86 -11.79
CA GLU A 136 -10.08 -5.89 -11.98
C GLU A 136 -10.79 -5.58 -10.66
N GLU A 137 -11.49 -4.44 -10.60
CA GLU A 137 -12.12 -3.89 -9.39
C GLU A 137 -13.00 -4.90 -8.65
N GLU A 138 -13.79 -5.66 -9.37
CA GLU A 138 -14.74 -6.63 -8.82
C GLU A 138 -14.07 -7.75 -8.01
N ARG A 139 -12.75 -7.96 -8.20
CA ARG A 139 -11.98 -8.98 -7.49
C ARG A 139 -11.57 -8.57 -6.08
N TYR A 140 -11.77 -7.31 -5.69
CA TYR A 140 -11.34 -6.77 -4.41
C TYR A 140 -12.47 -6.68 -3.36
N ASP A 141 -13.69 -7.12 -3.69
CA ASP A 141 -14.85 -7.17 -2.79
C ASP A 141 -15.11 -5.86 -2.02
N GLY A 142 -14.91 -4.71 -2.69
CA GLY A 142 -15.07 -3.39 -2.09
C GLY A 142 -13.85 -2.88 -1.31
N TYR A 143 -12.67 -3.43 -1.57
CA TYR A 143 -11.38 -2.92 -1.06
C TYR A 143 -11.21 -2.98 0.46
N ILE A 144 -11.69 -4.03 1.11
CA ILE A 144 -11.67 -4.21 2.58
C ILE A 144 -10.24 -4.20 3.15
N GLN A 145 -9.22 -4.51 2.34
CA GLN A 145 -7.83 -4.68 2.77
C GLN A 145 -6.87 -3.59 2.22
N LEU A 146 -7.38 -2.39 1.90
CA LEU A 146 -6.55 -1.29 1.37
C LEU A 146 -5.34 -0.96 2.26
N GLU A 147 -5.54 -0.89 3.58
CA GLU A 147 -4.46 -0.58 4.53
C GLU A 147 -3.33 -1.63 4.51
N ASN A 148 -3.61 -2.83 4.02
CA ASN A 148 -2.65 -3.91 3.84
C ASN A 148 -2.07 -3.97 2.41
N GLY A 149 -2.27 -2.93 1.61
CA GLY A 149 -1.74 -2.82 0.25
C GLY A 149 -2.43 -3.73 -0.76
N VAL A 150 -3.72 -4.06 -0.54
CA VAL A 150 -4.54 -4.87 -1.46
C VAL A 150 -5.47 -3.96 -2.23
N GLY A 151 -5.24 -3.81 -3.53
CA GLY A 151 -6.07 -3.01 -4.43
C GLY A 151 -5.84 -1.50 -4.37
N MET A 152 -4.83 -1.02 -3.65
CA MET A 152 -4.51 0.42 -3.60
C MET A 152 -4.19 0.98 -4.98
N LEU A 153 -3.38 0.25 -5.76
CA LEU A 153 -3.00 0.68 -7.11
C LEU A 153 -4.20 0.60 -8.07
N ARG A 154 -5.03 -0.44 -7.97
CA ARG A 154 -6.23 -0.54 -8.80
C ARG A 154 -7.19 0.61 -8.51
N LEU A 155 -7.51 0.86 -7.23
CA LEU A 155 -8.38 1.95 -6.84
C LEU A 155 -7.86 3.31 -7.33
N LEU A 156 -6.56 3.56 -7.17
CA LEU A 156 -5.93 4.77 -7.69
C LEU A 156 -6.12 4.93 -9.20
N ILE A 157 -5.90 3.84 -9.97
CA ILE A 157 -6.07 3.83 -11.43
C ILE A 157 -7.52 4.15 -11.81
N GLU A 158 -8.50 3.51 -11.16
CA GLU A 158 -9.94 3.74 -11.45
C GLU A 158 -10.34 5.19 -11.13
N GLU A 159 -9.98 5.70 -9.96
CA GLU A 159 -10.32 7.06 -9.55
C GLU A 159 -9.66 8.14 -10.42
N VAL A 160 -8.37 7.96 -10.77
CA VAL A 160 -7.68 8.90 -11.70
C VAL A 160 -8.29 8.84 -13.09
N THR A 161 -8.63 7.64 -13.56
CA THR A 161 -9.26 7.45 -14.88
C THR A 161 -10.63 8.12 -14.92
N GLU A 162 -11.41 8.02 -13.85
CA GLU A 162 -12.71 8.68 -13.74
C GLU A 162 -12.56 10.21 -13.68
N ALA A 163 -11.62 10.72 -12.89
CA ALA A 163 -11.29 12.14 -12.84
C ALA A 163 -10.85 12.66 -14.22
N TYR A 164 -9.99 11.89 -14.90
CA TYR A 164 -9.56 12.22 -16.27
C TYR A 164 -10.73 12.27 -17.25
N LYS A 165 -11.67 11.31 -17.23
CA LYS A 165 -12.85 11.31 -18.11
C LYS A 165 -13.67 12.58 -17.93
N ASN A 166 -13.88 13.01 -16.69
CA ASN A 166 -14.70 14.15 -16.31
C ASN A 166 -14.03 15.51 -16.53
N ALA A 167 -12.70 15.55 -16.59
CA ALA A 167 -11.95 16.79 -16.73
C ALA A 167 -12.06 17.38 -18.14
N LYS A 168 -12.19 18.70 -18.20
CA LYS A 168 -11.98 19.47 -19.42
C LYS A 168 -10.52 19.90 -19.45
N GLY A 169 -9.74 19.37 -20.38
CA GLY A 169 -8.35 19.77 -20.54
C GLY A 169 -8.19 21.26 -20.87
N ASP A 170 -7.03 21.82 -20.57
CA ASP A 170 -6.67 23.19 -20.90
C ASP A 170 -5.15 23.36 -21.15
N LEU A 171 -4.72 24.59 -21.42
CA LEU A 171 -3.32 24.93 -21.74
C LEU A 171 -2.58 25.58 -20.56
N ARG A 172 -3.02 25.31 -19.30
CA ARG A 172 -2.34 25.82 -18.11
C ARG A 172 -0.87 25.41 -18.10
N GLN A 173 -0.01 26.33 -17.73
CA GLN A 173 1.42 26.05 -17.62
C GLN A 173 1.75 25.74 -16.16
N ARG A 174 2.36 24.59 -15.96
CA ARG A 174 2.79 24.16 -14.63
C ARG A 174 4.01 23.25 -14.75
N GLU A 175 4.92 23.37 -13.80
CA GLU A 175 6.09 22.49 -13.68
C GLU A 175 6.20 22.03 -12.24
N ILE A 176 6.04 20.73 -12.01
CA ILE A 176 5.97 20.13 -10.69
C ILE A 176 6.84 18.87 -10.61
N SER A 177 7.05 18.41 -9.39
CA SER A 177 7.72 17.14 -9.13
C SER A 177 6.85 16.20 -8.31
N ILE A 178 7.02 14.90 -8.53
CA ILE A 178 6.40 13.85 -7.73
C ILE A 178 7.51 12.93 -7.24
N ALA A 179 7.61 12.70 -5.92
CA ALA A 179 8.51 11.70 -5.36
C ALA A 179 7.72 10.55 -4.71
N THR A 180 8.16 9.34 -4.97
CA THR A 180 7.46 8.12 -4.55
C THR A 180 8.45 6.97 -4.37
N GLY A 181 8.01 5.86 -3.77
CA GLY A 181 8.78 4.62 -3.74
C GLY A 181 8.91 3.98 -5.13
N LYS A 182 9.84 3.05 -5.26
CA LYS A 182 10.09 2.36 -6.53
C LYS A 182 8.90 1.52 -7.00
N LEU A 183 8.13 0.93 -6.08
CA LEU A 183 7.01 0.04 -6.40
C LEU A 183 5.87 0.78 -7.11
N PRO A 184 5.31 1.89 -6.59
CA PRO A 184 4.22 2.59 -7.27
C PRO A 184 4.68 3.48 -8.43
N TYR A 185 5.99 3.74 -8.59
CA TYR A 185 6.53 4.65 -9.60
C TYR A 185 6.03 4.40 -11.03
N PRO A 186 6.07 3.17 -11.58
CA PRO A 186 5.62 2.95 -12.97
C PRO A 186 4.14 3.29 -13.17
N PHE A 187 3.28 2.94 -12.20
CA PHE A 187 1.84 3.23 -12.25
C PHE A 187 1.57 4.74 -12.18
N LEU A 188 2.21 5.43 -11.23
CA LEU A 188 2.07 6.89 -11.12
C LEU A 188 2.59 7.60 -12.37
N ARG A 189 3.62 7.07 -13.02
CA ARG A 189 4.13 7.60 -14.29
C ARG A 189 3.10 7.49 -15.39
N GLU A 190 2.50 6.31 -15.58
CA GLU A 190 1.47 6.09 -16.59
C GLU A 190 0.25 6.99 -16.35
N LEU A 191 -0.21 7.11 -15.10
CA LEU A 191 -1.32 7.99 -14.74
C LEU A 191 -1.00 9.47 -14.97
N THR A 192 0.23 9.88 -14.67
CA THR A 192 0.70 11.25 -14.93
C THR A 192 0.76 11.56 -16.44
N ASP A 193 1.27 10.61 -17.22
CA ASP A 193 1.34 10.75 -18.68
C ASP A 193 -0.08 10.84 -19.27
N LEU A 194 -1.04 10.04 -18.79
CA LEU A 194 -2.46 10.14 -19.14
C LEU A 194 -3.04 11.52 -18.81
N ILE A 195 -2.79 12.08 -17.63
CA ILE A 195 -3.26 13.42 -17.26
C ILE A 195 -2.69 14.47 -18.22
N CYS A 196 -1.41 14.37 -18.54
CA CYS A 196 -0.72 15.30 -19.45
C CYS A 196 -1.25 15.28 -20.88
N GLU A 197 -1.96 14.24 -21.32
CA GLU A 197 -2.65 14.24 -22.63
C GLU A 197 -3.71 15.36 -22.73
N LYS A 198 -4.44 15.61 -21.64
CA LYS A 198 -5.43 16.71 -21.57
C LYS A 198 -4.83 18.05 -21.14
N PHE A 199 -3.67 18.04 -20.50
CA PHE A 199 -2.98 19.21 -19.97
C PHE A 199 -1.53 19.28 -20.51
N PRO A 200 -1.33 19.49 -21.82
CA PRO A 200 -0.03 19.29 -22.48
C PRO A 200 1.08 20.25 -22.08
N ASN A 201 0.75 21.33 -21.36
CA ASN A 201 1.72 22.29 -20.86
C ASN A 201 2.10 22.04 -19.37
N ILE A 202 1.59 20.99 -18.77
CA ILE A 202 2.06 20.52 -17.45
C ILE A 202 3.30 19.65 -17.66
N ARG A 203 4.39 20.01 -16.98
CA ARG A 203 5.63 19.22 -16.92
C ARG A 203 5.75 18.57 -15.56
N VAL A 204 5.93 17.26 -15.53
CA VAL A 204 6.07 16.52 -14.29
C VAL A 204 7.41 15.79 -14.24
N HIS A 205 8.23 16.14 -13.25
CA HIS A 205 9.45 15.41 -12.92
C HIS A 205 9.13 14.30 -11.91
N MET A 206 9.40 13.07 -12.29
CA MET A 206 9.07 11.90 -11.46
C MET A 206 10.34 11.30 -10.85
N TYR A 207 10.37 11.16 -9.52
CA TYR A 207 11.53 10.67 -8.77
C TYR A 207 11.20 9.40 -7.99
N PRO A 208 11.71 8.22 -8.43
CA PRO A 208 11.65 7.00 -7.64
C PRO A 208 12.74 7.04 -6.55
N VAL A 209 12.34 7.27 -5.30
CA VAL A 209 13.26 7.36 -4.17
C VAL A 209 13.68 5.96 -3.70
N THR A 210 14.98 5.74 -3.60
CA THR A 210 15.55 4.52 -3.04
C THR A 210 15.59 4.62 -1.51
N ASN A 211 15.08 3.61 -0.84
CA ASN A 211 15.13 3.55 0.61
C ASN A 211 16.50 3.03 1.09
N TYR A 212 17.39 3.91 1.48
CA TYR A 212 18.68 3.54 2.07
C TYR A 212 18.58 3.40 3.59
N PHE A 213 17.59 4.04 4.20
CA PHE A 213 17.41 3.99 5.65
C PHE A 213 17.01 2.59 6.13
N PHE A 214 15.95 2.01 5.58
CA PHE A 214 15.51 0.67 5.93
C PHE A 214 16.14 -0.42 5.07
N GLY A 215 16.62 -0.10 3.87
CA GLY A 215 17.24 -1.01 2.90
C GLY A 215 16.58 -0.92 1.52
N GLU A 216 17.38 -1.08 0.48
CA GLU A 216 16.96 -0.88 -0.93
C GLU A 216 15.86 -1.83 -1.43
N LYS A 217 15.64 -2.94 -0.70
CA LYS A 217 14.54 -3.88 -0.98
C LYS A 217 13.18 -3.40 -0.46
N ILE A 218 13.18 -2.33 0.33
CA ILE A 218 11.94 -1.66 0.77
C ILE A 218 11.57 -0.64 -0.30
N THR A 219 10.51 -0.92 -1.06
CA THR A 219 10.17 -0.18 -2.28
C THR A 219 8.88 0.63 -2.20
N VAL A 220 8.13 0.48 -1.11
CA VAL A 220 6.87 1.20 -0.87
C VAL A 220 7.11 2.65 -0.49
N SER A 221 6.21 3.56 -0.86
CA SER A 221 6.32 4.99 -0.55
C SER A 221 6.23 5.28 0.94
N GLY A 222 5.38 4.55 1.67
CA GLY A 222 5.11 4.80 3.09
C GLY A 222 6.27 4.54 4.05
N LEU A 223 7.39 3.99 3.55
CA LEU A 223 8.61 3.78 4.35
C LEU A 223 9.79 4.64 3.88
N ILE A 224 9.59 5.55 2.93
CA ILE A 224 10.61 6.53 2.54
C ILE A 224 10.79 7.54 3.68
N THR A 225 12.04 7.80 4.05
CA THR A 225 12.39 8.73 5.11
C THR A 225 12.74 10.11 4.55
N GLY A 226 12.66 11.13 5.41
CA GLY A 226 13.03 12.50 5.04
C GLY A 226 14.49 12.61 4.58
N GLN A 227 15.42 11.90 5.22
CA GLN A 227 16.82 11.90 4.80
C GLN A 227 17.04 11.27 3.43
N ASP A 228 16.33 10.17 3.11
CA ASP A 228 16.42 9.53 1.79
C ASP A 228 15.83 10.41 0.70
N LEU A 229 14.70 11.07 0.99
CA LEU A 229 14.07 12.04 0.10
C LEU A 229 15.01 13.22 -0.19
N ILE A 230 15.45 13.91 0.85
CA ILE A 230 16.29 15.10 0.73
C ILE A 230 17.62 14.76 0.04
N GLY A 231 18.26 13.67 0.45
CA GLY A 231 19.56 13.26 -0.09
C GLY A 231 19.53 12.95 -1.59
N GLN A 232 18.41 12.48 -2.12
CA GLN A 232 18.29 12.11 -3.55
C GLN A 232 17.70 13.22 -4.40
N LEU A 233 16.94 14.14 -3.82
CA LEU A 233 16.29 15.23 -4.55
C LEU A 233 17.08 16.56 -4.50
N ALA A 234 18.04 16.72 -3.60
CA ALA A 234 18.86 17.92 -3.53
C ALA A 234 19.58 18.20 -4.87
N GLY A 235 19.34 19.39 -5.40
CA GLY A 235 19.90 19.81 -6.70
C GLY A 235 19.20 19.28 -7.95
N GLN A 236 18.13 18.51 -7.79
CA GLN A 236 17.29 18.10 -8.91
C GLN A 236 16.32 19.21 -9.35
N PRO A 237 15.87 19.24 -10.61
CA PRO A 237 14.83 20.18 -11.04
C PRO A 237 13.48 19.78 -10.43
N LEU A 238 13.00 20.57 -9.45
CA LEU A 238 11.77 20.26 -8.72
C LEU A 238 10.54 21.06 -9.20
N GLY A 239 10.74 22.07 -10.04
CA GLY A 239 9.64 22.92 -10.51
C GLY A 239 9.08 23.83 -9.43
N GLN A 240 7.78 24.08 -9.49
CA GLN A 240 7.06 25.02 -8.59
C GLN A 240 6.73 24.42 -7.24
N GLU A 241 6.51 23.10 -7.20
CA GLU A 241 6.20 22.36 -5.99
C GLU A 241 6.56 20.87 -6.12
N LEU A 242 6.74 20.21 -4.97
CA LEU A 242 6.97 18.78 -4.85
C LEU A 242 5.73 18.12 -4.24
N LEU A 243 5.16 17.16 -4.95
CA LEU A 243 4.04 16.35 -4.47
C LEU A 243 4.57 15.10 -3.76
N LEU A 244 4.11 14.87 -2.53
CA LEU A 244 4.43 13.68 -1.75
C LEU A 244 3.13 12.99 -1.30
N PRO A 245 3.05 11.65 -1.32
CA PRO A 245 1.89 10.94 -0.83
C PRO A 245 1.82 11.01 0.70
N VAL A 246 0.62 11.18 1.24
CA VAL A 246 0.37 11.33 2.69
C VAL A 246 0.93 10.18 3.53
N ASN A 247 1.04 8.97 2.97
CA ASN A 247 1.56 7.81 3.67
C ASN A 247 3.08 7.83 3.91
N MET A 248 3.83 8.79 3.33
CA MET A 248 5.23 9.03 3.73
C MET A 248 5.37 9.63 5.13
N PHE A 249 4.29 10.19 5.66
CA PHE A 249 4.28 10.86 6.95
C PHE A 249 3.60 10.00 8.02
N ARG A 250 3.93 10.24 9.27
CA ARG A 250 3.22 9.64 10.40
C ARG A 250 1.76 10.06 10.38
N SER A 251 0.89 9.12 10.74
CA SER A 251 -0.55 9.39 10.74
C SER A 251 -0.92 10.60 11.61
N GLY A 252 -1.49 11.61 10.98
CA GLY A 252 -1.93 12.84 11.65
C GLY A 252 -0.81 13.86 11.95
N GLU A 253 0.38 13.65 11.41
CA GLU A 253 1.55 14.52 11.64
C GLU A 253 2.24 14.86 10.32
N ASN A 254 2.93 16.02 10.28
CA ASN A 254 3.79 16.42 9.16
C ASN A 254 5.25 16.00 9.40
N VAL A 255 5.45 14.77 9.86
CA VAL A 255 6.75 14.25 10.28
C VAL A 255 7.03 12.91 9.58
N PHE A 256 8.19 12.77 8.98
CA PHE A 256 8.68 11.52 8.40
C PHE A 256 9.03 10.50 9.50
N LEU A 257 9.28 9.25 9.10
CA LEU A 257 9.61 8.17 10.05
C LEU A 257 10.95 8.36 10.78
N ASP A 258 11.83 9.21 10.26
CA ASP A 258 13.16 9.56 10.81
C ASP A 258 13.16 10.88 11.57
N ASP A 259 11.99 11.34 12.03
CA ASP A 259 11.78 12.57 12.82
C ASP A 259 12.04 13.89 12.06
N LEU A 260 12.42 13.86 10.78
CA LEU A 260 12.47 15.07 9.96
C LEU A 260 11.07 15.57 9.68
N THR A 261 10.88 16.88 9.71
CA THR A 261 9.59 17.51 9.45
C THR A 261 9.39 17.87 7.98
N LEU A 262 8.16 18.14 7.60
CA LEU A 262 7.82 18.71 6.29
C LEU A 262 8.59 20.01 6.04
N GLU A 263 8.69 20.87 7.04
CA GLU A 263 9.40 22.15 6.98
C GLU A 263 10.92 21.96 6.78
N ASP A 264 11.50 20.92 7.36
CA ASP A 264 12.91 20.57 7.12
C ASP A 264 13.13 20.17 5.66
N ALA A 265 12.24 19.36 5.08
CA ALA A 265 12.29 18.98 3.69
C ALA A 265 12.13 20.19 2.75
N GLN A 266 11.14 21.06 2.99
CA GLN A 266 10.93 22.28 2.21
C GLN A 266 12.15 23.22 2.27
N ARG A 267 12.74 23.36 3.46
CA ARG A 267 13.93 24.19 3.65
C ARG A 267 15.15 23.63 2.93
N ALA A 268 15.33 22.30 2.99
CA ALA A 268 16.49 21.65 2.37
C ALA A 268 16.38 21.63 0.83
N LEU A 269 15.18 21.39 0.29
CA LEU A 269 14.94 21.29 -1.14
C LEU A 269 14.60 22.63 -1.81
N GLN A 270 14.37 23.70 -1.03
CA GLN A 270 14.01 25.04 -1.50
C GLN A 270 12.78 25.05 -2.42
N VAL A 271 11.81 24.19 -2.16
CA VAL A 271 10.57 24.05 -2.91
C VAL A 271 9.40 23.82 -1.94
N PRO A 272 8.21 24.39 -2.17
CA PRO A 272 7.00 24.01 -1.44
C PRO A 272 6.69 22.53 -1.62
N VAL A 273 6.24 21.87 -0.55
CA VAL A 273 5.79 20.48 -0.58
C VAL A 273 4.28 20.44 -0.38
N ASN A 274 3.59 19.79 -1.30
CA ASN A 274 2.17 19.52 -1.21
C ASN A 274 1.96 18.05 -0.87
N ILE A 275 1.24 17.78 0.23
CA ILE A 275 0.92 16.42 0.67
C ILE A 275 -0.37 15.98 -0.03
N VAL A 276 -0.23 15.02 -0.92
CA VAL A 276 -1.35 14.46 -1.69
C VAL A 276 -2.05 13.40 -0.85
N LYS A 277 -3.36 13.56 -0.65
CA LYS A 277 -4.21 12.55 0.01
C LYS A 277 -4.29 11.28 -0.82
N SER A 278 -4.85 10.23 -0.22
CA SER A 278 -4.77 8.88 -0.79
C SER A 278 -5.70 8.61 -1.97
N SER A 279 -6.67 9.51 -2.30
CA SER A 279 -7.58 9.27 -3.42
C SER A 279 -6.97 9.62 -4.78
N GLY A 280 -7.41 8.92 -5.82
CA GLY A 280 -7.00 9.22 -7.20
C GLY A 280 -7.51 10.59 -7.67
N GLN A 281 -8.65 11.06 -7.16
CA GLN A 281 -9.14 12.42 -7.42
C GLN A 281 -8.20 13.47 -6.80
N ASP A 282 -7.70 13.25 -5.57
CA ASP A 282 -6.75 14.17 -4.94
C ASP A 282 -5.42 14.16 -5.70
N PHE A 283 -4.96 13.00 -6.18
CA PHE A 283 -3.77 12.92 -7.03
C PHE A 283 -3.96 13.68 -8.34
N PHE A 284 -5.09 13.47 -9.03
CA PHE A 284 -5.43 14.21 -10.25
C PHE A 284 -5.42 15.72 -10.01
N ASN A 285 -6.15 16.19 -8.98
CA ASN A 285 -6.24 17.60 -8.63
C ASN A 285 -4.87 18.20 -8.29
N ALA A 286 -4.03 17.46 -7.55
CA ALA A 286 -2.68 17.88 -7.22
C ALA A 286 -1.80 18.04 -8.47
N VAL A 287 -1.90 17.15 -9.46
CA VAL A 287 -1.16 17.25 -10.72
C VAL A 287 -1.61 18.46 -11.54
N VAL A 288 -2.93 18.67 -11.67
CA VAL A 288 -3.45 19.79 -12.46
C VAL A 288 -3.47 21.13 -11.72
N GLY A 289 -3.28 21.14 -10.41
CA GLY A 289 -3.27 22.36 -9.58
C GLY A 289 -4.66 22.89 -9.31
N GLU A 290 -5.62 22.01 -9.09
CA GLU A 290 -6.96 22.36 -8.61
C GLU A 290 -7.02 22.13 -7.12
N GLU A 291 -7.23 23.21 -6.34
CA GLU A 291 -7.51 23.11 -4.91
C GLU A 291 -8.99 22.73 -4.71
N LYS A 292 -9.26 21.86 -3.72
CA LYS A 292 -10.63 21.69 -3.24
C LYS A 292 -11.02 22.94 -2.47
N ASP A 293 -12.10 23.63 -2.89
CA ASP A 293 -12.70 24.69 -2.12
C ASP A 293 -13.09 24.21 -0.72
N GLY A 294 -12.39 24.69 0.30
CA GLY A 294 -12.93 24.91 1.64
C GLY A 294 -13.05 23.74 2.61
N GLU A 295 -12.36 22.61 2.49
CA GLU A 295 -12.28 21.65 3.60
C GLU A 295 -10.93 21.74 4.32
N GLU A 296 -10.99 22.10 5.61
CA GLU A 296 -9.87 22.01 6.54
C GLU A 296 -9.22 20.62 6.43
N THR A 297 -7.89 20.61 6.40
CA THR A 297 -7.04 19.41 6.31
C THR A 297 -7.29 18.48 7.50
N SER A 298 -8.34 17.66 7.45
CA SER A 298 -8.45 16.52 8.35
C SER A 298 -7.60 15.40 7.78
N TRP A 299 -6.54 15.07 8.49
CA TRP A 299 -5.58 14.01 8.23
C TRP A 299 -6.22 12.63 8.44
N GLN A 300 -7.03 12.17 7.51
CA GLN A 300 -7.60 10.83 7.59
C GLN A 300 -7.00 9.98 6.48
N CYS A 301 -6.04 9.10 6.87
CA CYS A 301 -5.78 7.88 6.10
C CYS A 301 -7.09 7.08 6.09
N TYR A 302 -7.61 6.76 4.91
CA TYR A 302 -8.79 5.94 4.65
C TYR A 302 -9.69 5.67 5.87
N GLU A 303 -10.70 6.51 6.12
CA GLU A 303 -11.82 6.08 6.96
C GLU A 303 -12.68 5.15 6.10
N ILE A 304 -12.76 3.91 6.52
CA ILE A 304 -13.71 2.93 6.01
C ILE A 304 -15.11 3.51 6.21
N ARG A 305 -15.85 3.71 5.12
CA ARG A 305 -17.27 4.00 5.14
C ARG A 305 -18.06 2.71 5.36
#